data_ad57a03592893bcb63bd4db5a51f10dc
#
_entry.id   ad57a03592893bcb63bd4db5a51f10dc
#
_cell.length_a   1.000
_cell.length_b   1.000
_cell.length_c   1.000
_cell.angle_alpha   90.00
_cell.angle_beta   90.00
_cell.angle_gamma   90.00
#
_symmetry.space_group_name_H-M   'P 1'
#
loop_
_entity.id
_entity.type
_entity.pdbx_description
1 polymer ?
#
loop_
_entity_poly.entity_id
_entity_poly.type
_entity_poly.pdbx_seq_one_letter_code
_entity_poly.pdbx_strand_id
1 'polypeptide(L)'
;ASEVNFVSMAAFPKNDGTKLVNVRAIEGNFPFYGTLDTEPENAASTYQELGGALVDATLMLQYNIKPGDSIKLGKLTFSIIGALKSIPGSTGFSSSVAPTVLIPFRFIDDTELLQLGSRKEYQYFFIAPPTMDLELLDKKIDPILDDENADVDTNTSTSERLGRRYDNVSKF
;
A
#
# COMPACT_ATOMS: atom_id res chain seq x y z
N ALA A 1 5.48 2.20 -11.23
CA ALA A 1 4.23 2.09 -10.48
C ALA A 1 4.07 3.32 -9.61
N SER A 2 2.84 3.69 -9.31
CA SER A 2 2.51 4.78 -8.39
C SER A 2 1.50 4.31 -7.36
N GLU A 3 1.55 4.94 -6.20
CA GLU A 3 0.71 4.65 -5.07
C GLU A 3 0.29 5.93 -4.35
N VAL A 4 -0.94 5.97 -3.86
CA VAL A 4 -1.35 6.90 -2.82
C VAL A 4 -1.80 6.11 -1.59
N ASN A 5 -1.33 6.52 -0.43
CA ASN A 5 -1.56 5.87 0.85
C ASN A 5 -2.21 6.87 1.82
N PHE A 6 -3.30 6.48 2.45
CA PHE A 6 -4.04 7.29 3.43
C PHE A 6 -4.94 6.43 4.31
N VAL A 7 -5.33 6.97 5.45
CA VAL A 7 -6.23 6.29 6.39
C VAL A 7 -7.66 6.76 6.19
N SER A 8 -8.60 5.82 6.14
CA SER A 8 -10.03 6.10 5.96
C SER A 8 -10.92 5.08 6.66
N MET A 9 -12.20 5.41 6.80
CA MET A 9 -13.21 4.47 7.24
C MET A 9 -13.69 3.61 6.09
N ALA A 10 -13.65 2.30 6.29
CA ALA A 10 -14.30 1.31 5.41
C ALA A 10 -15.59 0.82 6.05
N ALA A 11 -16.61 0.57 5.23
CA ALA A 11 -17.85 -0.06 5.66
C ALA A 11 -18.05 -1.41 4.94
N PHE A 12 -18.63 -2.35 5.66
CA PHE A 12 -18.92 -3.68 5.16
C PHE A 12 -20.44 -3.88 5.09
N PRO A 13 -21.07 -3.69 3.92
CA PRO A 13 -22.53 -3.73 3.78
C PRO A 13 -23.18 -5.04 4.25
N LYS A 14 -22.42 -6.14 4.23
CA LYS A 14 -22.93 -7.47 4.63
C LYS A 14 -23.36 -7.55 6.09
N ASN A 15 -22.71 -6.78 6.98
CA ASN A 15 -22.94 -6.88 8.43
C ASN A 15 -22.98 -5.51 9.13
N ASP A 16 -23.13 -4.43 8.35
CA ASP A 16 -23.14 -3.04 8.84
C ASP A 16 -21.91 -2.66 9.66
N GLY A 17 -20.81 -3.42 9.47
CA GLY A 17 -19.54 -3.17 10.16
C GLY A 17 -18.79 -1.99 9.57
N THR A 18 -18.06 -1.26 10.41
CA THR A 18 -17.13 -0.21 9.98
C THR A 18 -15.78 -0.35 10.65
N LYS A 19 -14.72 -0.01 9.96
CA LYS A 19 -13.34 -0.08 10.47
C LYS A 19 -12.47 1.00 9.86
N LEU A 20 -11.57 1.55 10.67
CA LEU A 20 -10.48 2.38 10.18
C LEU A 20 -9.48 1.47 9.47
N VAL A 21 -9.18 1.78 8.22
CA VAL A 21 -8.28 1.03 7.35
C VAL A 21 -7.23 1.93 6.73
N ASN A 22 -6.09 1.35 6.40
CA ASN A 22 -5.09 1.98 5.57
C ASN A 22 -5.39 1.66 4.11
N VAL A 23 -5.86 2.65 3.35
CA VAL A 23 -6.16 2.50 1.92
C VAL A 23 -4.89 2.79 1.13
N ARG A 24 -4.50 1.85 0.29
CA ARG A 24 -3.41 1.98 -0.67
C ARG A 24 -4.00 1.84 -2.07
N ALA A 25 -4.02 2.93 -2.80
CA ALA A 25 -4.44 2.92 -4.19
C ALA A 25 -3.22 2.84 -5.10
N ILE A 26 -3.14 1.78 -5.91
CA ILE A 26 -1.93 1.40 -6.65
C ILE A 26 -2.24 1.29 -8.13
N GLU A 27 -1.32 1.76 -8.96
CA GLU A 27 -1.32 1.53 -10.42
C GLU A 27 0.03 1.01 -10.91
N GLY A 28 -0.02 0.32 -12.05
CA GLY A 28 1.15 -0.29 -12.69
C GLY A 28 1.54 -1.61 -12.07
N ASN A 29 2.73 -2.09 -12.43
CA ASN A 29 3.26 -3.36 -11.95
C ASN A 29 3.85 -3.19 -10.56
N PHE A 30 3.08 -3.51 -9.55
CA PHE A 30 3.49 -3.49 -8.14
C PHE A 30 3.24 -4.86 -7.49
N PRO A 31 4.17 -5.37 -6.68
CA PRO A 31 5.51 -4.86 -6.39
C PRO A 31 6.51 -5.21 -7.49
N PHE A 32 7.60 -4.43 -7.63
CA PHE A 32 8.69 -4.79 -8.56
C PHE A 32 9.54 -5.95 -8.07
N TYR A 33 9.61 -6.17 -6.76
CA TYR A 33 10.32 -7.27 -6.12
C TYR A 33 9.39 -8.01 -5.16
N GLY A 34 9.43 -9.35 -5.22
CA GLY A 34 8.50 -10.20 -4.51
C GLY A 34 7.11 -10.25 -5.15
N THR A 35 6.16 -10.82 -4.43
CA THR A 35 4.77 -10.95 -4.86
C THR A 35 3.83 -10.58 -3.72
N LEU A 36 2.66 -10.04 -4.04
CA LEU A 36 1.58 -9.92 -3.07
C LEU A 36 1.10 -11.33 -2.70
N ASP A 37 1.08 -11.65 -1.42
CA ASP A 37 0.51 -12.91 -0.95
C ASP A 37 -0.99 -12.72 -0.75
N THR A 38 -1.78 -13.41 -1.57
CA THR A 38 -3.24 -13.28 -1.59
C THR A 38 -3.94 -14.64 -1.59
N GLU A 39 -5.20 -14.64 -1.20
CA GLU A 39 -6.08 -15.78 -1.32
C GLU A 39 -7.42 -15.36 -1.94
N PRO A 40 -7.79 -15.87 -3.15
CA PRO A 40 -6.97 -16.78 -3.98
C PRO A 40 -5.70 -16.12 -4.53
N GLU A 41 -4.71 -16.92 -4.91
CA GLU A 41 -3.39 -16.46 -5.36
C GLU A 41 -3.47 -15.53 -6.58
N ASN A 42 -4.37 -15.81 -7.52
CA ASN A 42 -4.57 -15.00 -8.70
C ASN A 42 -5.19 -13.62 -8.42
N ALA A 43 -5.71 -13.38 -7.21
CA ALA A 43 -6.29 -12.08 -6.86
C ALA A 43 -5.27 -10.95 -6.94
N ALA A 44 -3.99 -11.24 -6.63
CA ALA A 44 -2.88 -10.28 -6.73
C ALA A 44 -2.73 -9.68 -8.14
N SER A 45 -2.92 -10.49 -9.19
CA SER A 45 -2.76 -10.05 -10.58
C SER A 45 -4.06 -9.51 -11.20
N THR A 46 -5.21 -9.86 -10.66
CA THR A 46 -6.51 -9.58 -11.30
C THR A 46 -7.27 -8.40 -10.69
N TYR A 47 -6.98 -8.01 -9.44
CA TYR A 47 -7.79 -6.99 -8.75
C TYR A 47 -7.79 -5.63 -9.45
N GLN A 48 -6.67 -5.21 -10.04
CA GLN A 48 -6.59 -3.94 -10.78
C GLN A 48 -7.44 -3.98 -12.04
N GLU A 49 -7.35 -5.06 -12.83
CA GLU A 49 -8.11 -5.23 -14.07
C GLU A 49 -9.61 -5.32 -13.78
N LEU A 50 -10.00 -6.13 -12.82
CA LEU A 50 -11.40 -6.33 -12.41
C LEU A 50 -11.99 -5.13 -11.67
N GLY A 51 -11.17 -4.16 -11.27
CA GLY A 51 -11.62 -2.97 -10.53
C GLY A 51 -12.10 -3.26 -9.12
N GLY A 52 -11.57 -4.32 -8.49
CA GLY A 52 -11.98 -4.71 -7.14
C GLY A 52 -10.92 -4.36 -6.08
N ALA A 53 -11.17 -4.79 -4.85
CA ALA A 53 -10.29 -4.58 -3.71
C ALA A 53 -9.64 -5.86 -3.22
N LEU A 54 -8.41 -5.75 -2.70
CA LEU A 54 -7.80 -6.76 -1.83
C LEU A 54 -7.88 -6.25 -0.39
N VAL A 55 -8.39 -7.09 0.49
CA VAL A 55 -8.65 -6.72 1.90
C VAL A 55 -7.78 -7.57 2.82
N ASP A 56 -7.18 -6.96 3.83
CA ASP A 56 -6.39 -7.65 4.85
C ASP A 56 -7.11 -8.91 5.37
N ALA A 57 -6.40 -10.03 5.37
CA ALA A 57 -6.96 -11.34 5.74
C ALA A 57 -7.53 -11.35 7.17
N THR A 58 -6.87 -10.67 8.11
CA THR A 58 -7.32 -10.58 9.50
C THR A 58 -8.62 -9.78 9.60
N LEU A 59 -8.73 -8.69 8.82
CA LEU A 59 -9.94 -7.90 8.74
C LEU A 59 -11.11 -8.71 8.16
N MET A 60 -10.83 -9.49 7.11
CA MET A 60 -11.84 -10.38 6.51
C MET A 60 -12.36 -11.41 7.50
N LEU A 61 -11.48 -12.01 8.30
CA LEU A 61 -11.87 -12.95 9.36
C LEU A 61 -12.70 -12.25 10.45
N GLN A 62 -12.26 -11.07 10.90
CA GLN A 62 -12.93 -10.32 11.96
C GLN A 62 -14.39 -9.96 11.61
N TYR A 63 -14.63 -9.61 10.35
CA TYR A 63 -15.97 -9.21 9.86
C TYR A 63 -16.70 -10.33 9.12
N ASN A 64 -16.18 -11.55 9.12
CA ASN A 64 -16.77 -12.71 8.41
C ASN A 64 -17.14 -12.40 6.96
N ILE A 65 -16.23 -11.71 6.26
CA ILE A 65 -16.34 -11.37 4.83
C ILE A 65 -15.45 -12.27 3.98
N LYS A 66 -15.83 -12.47 2.72
CA LYS A 66 -15.19 -13.39 1.79
C LYS A 66 -14.96 -12.70 0.43
N PRO A 67 -14.08 -13.25 -0.43
CA PRO A 67 -14.05 -12.87 -1.84
C PRO A 67 -15.47 -12.96 -2.45
N GLY A 68 -15.87 -11.94 -3.20
CA GLY A 68 -17.22 -11.76 -3.72
C GLY A 68 -18.16 -10.90 -2.85
N ASP A 69 -17.86 -10.70 -1.57
CA ASP A 69 -18.54 -9.69 -0.75
C ASP A 69 -18.09 -8.27 -1.15
N SER A 70 -18.65 -7.25 -0.53
CA SER A 70 -18.40 -5.85 -0.88
C SER A 70 -17.76 -5.07 0.28
N ILE A 71 -16.91 -4.11 -0.08
CA ILE A 71 -16.36 -3.10 0.82
C ILE A 71 -16.67 -1.71 0.27
N LYS A 72 -17.17 -0.82 1.12
CA LYS A 72 -17.44 0.58 0.76
C LYS A 72 -16.34 1.48 1.28
N LEU A 73 -15.77 2.28 0.38
CA LEU A 73 -14.75 3.29 0.65
C LEU A 73 -15.24 4.64 0.09
N GLY A 74 -15.55 5.57 0.96
CA GLY A 74 -16.14 6.84 0.55
C GLY A 74 -17.47 6.63 -0.18
N LYS A 75 -17.55 7.14 -1.41
CA LYS A 75 -18.74 7.01 -2.27
C LYS A 75 -18.78 5.70 -3.08
N LEU A 76 -17.65 5.01 -3.23
CA LEU A 76 -17.58 3.79 -4.03
C LEU A 76 -17.74 2.51 -3.20
N THR A 77 -18.30 1.51 -3.84
CA THR A 77 -18.36 0.14 -3.33
C THR A 77 -17.57 -0.77 -4.26
N PHE A 78 -16.59 -1.46 -3.71
CA PHE A 78 -15.72 -2.39 -4.42
C PHE A 78 -16.14 -3.83 -4.13
N SER A 79 -16.07 -4.70 -5.13
CA SER A 79 -16.09 -6.13 -4.91
C SER A 79 -14.75 -6.59 -4.32
N ILE A 80 -14.79 -7.43 -3.31
CA ILE A 80 -13.57 -8.00 -2.72
C ILE A 80 -13.11 -9.15 -3.61
N ILE A 81 -11.94 -9.01 -4.23
CA ILE A 81 -11.36 -10.01 -5.14
C ILE A 81 -10.62 -11.08 -4.34
N GLY A 82 -9.97 -10.70 -3.25
CA GLY A 82 -9.21 -11.63 -2.42
C GLY A 82 -8.79 -11.07 -1.08
N ALA A 83 -8.35 -11.98 -0.23
CA ALA A 83 -7.70 -11.66 1.04
C ALA A 83 -6.23 -11.33 0.79
N LEU A 84 -5.75 -10.25 1.37
CA LEU A 84 -4.35 -9.85 1.36
C LEU A 84 -3.68 -10.37 2.63
N LYS A 85 -2.69 -11.26 2.49
CA LYS A 85 -1.92 -11.85 3.59
C LYS A 85 -0.66 -11.07 3.90
N SER A 86 0.08 -10.67 2.87
CA SER A 86 1.29 -9.85 3.02
C SER A 86 1.61 -9.03 1.78
N ILE A 87 2.35 -7.94 2.02
CA ILE A 87 2.91 -7.06 0.98
C ILE A 87 4.44 -7.09 1.14
N PRO A 88 5.20 -7.37 0.07
CA PRO A 88 6.67 -7.34 0.13
C PRO A 88 7.19 -5.99 0.61
N GLY A 89 8.19 -6.00 1.45
CA GLY A 89 8.82 -4.78 1.99
C GLY A 89 8.04 -4.09 3.12
N SER A 90 6.80 -4.48 3.39
CA SER A 90 6.09 -3.99 4.57
C SER A 90 6.56 -4.78 5.81
N THR A 91 7.30 -4.14 6.69
CA THR A 91 7.58 -4.72 8.01
C THR A 91 6.28 -4.70 8.83
N GLY A 92 5.91 -5.83 9.43
CA GLY A 92 4.63 -6.09 10.09
C GLY A 92 4.15 -5.11 11.18
N PHE A 93 4.90 -4.03 11.44
CA PHE A 93 4.49 -2.97 12.35
C PHE A 93 3.48 -1.98 11.74
N SER A 94 3.45 -1.83 10.42
CA SER A 94 2.51 -0.91 9.74
C SER A 94 1.06 -1.42 9.76
N SER A 95 0.87 -2.73 9.76
CA SER A 95 -0.45 -3.37 9.81
C SER A 95 -1.07 -3.39 11.23
N SER A 96 -0.29 -3.07 12.26
CA SER A 96 -0.75 -3.12 13.65
C SER A 96 -1.71 -1.97 14.02
N VAL A 97 -1.64 -0.84 13.31
CA VAL A 97 -2.47 0.33 13.62
C VAL A 97 -3.77 0.35 12.81
N ALA A 98 -3.70 -0.02 11.52
CA ALA A 98 -4.87 -0.11 10.65
C ALA A 98 -4.64 -1.18 9.58
N PRO A 99 -5.58 -2.15 9.42
CA PRO A 99 -5.48 -3.17 8.39
C PRO A 99 -5.51 -2.54 6.99
N THR A 100 -4.80 -3.17 6.04
CA THR A 100 -4.62 -2.62 4.70
C THR A 100 -5.73 -3.05 3.74
N VAL A 101 -6.15 -2.12 2.90
CA VAL A 101 -7.02 -2.36 1.74
C VAL A 101 -6.34 -1.81 0.50
N LEU A 102 -6.08 -2.68 -0.49
CA LEU A 102 -5.57 -2.27 -1.80
C LEU A 102 -6.72 -2.05 -2.77
N ILE A 103 -6.68 -0.94 -3.50
CA ILE A 103 -7.62 -0.62 -4.59
C ILE A 103 -6.85 -0.15 -5.83
N PRO A 104 -7.43 -0.24 -7.04
CA PRO A 104 -6.82 0.35 -8.21
C PRO A 104 -6.81 1.89 -8.12
N PHE A 105 -5.68 2.51 -8.47
CA PHE A 105 -5.48 3.97 -8.38
C PHE A 105 -6.52 4.78 -9.16
N ARG A 106 -6.96 4.27 -10.32
CA ARG A 106 -7.91 4.96 -11.19
C ARG A 106 -9.25 5.33 -10.54
N PHE A 107 -9.60 4.71 -9.41
CA PHE A 107 -10.84 4.98 -8.70
C PHE A 107 -10.70 5.96 -7.53
N ILE A 108 -9.49 6.44 -7.27
CA ILE A 108 -9.24 7.21 -6.05
C ILE A 108 -10.06 8.50 -6.00
N ASP A 109 -10.16 9.21 -7.11
CA ASP A 109 -10.92 10.46 -7.17
C ASP A 109 -12.43 10.22 -7.00
N ASP A 110 -12.94 9.14 -7.57
CA ASP A 110 -14.35 8.76 -7.49
C ASP A 110 -14.77 8.33 -6.06
N THR A 111 -13.82 7.92 -5.22
CA THR A 111 -14.10 7.65 -3.80
C THR A 111 -14.47 8.91 -3.02
N GLU A 112 -14.04 10.08 -3.48
CA GLU A 112 -14.11 11.38 -2.78
C GLU A 112 -13.50 11.36 -1.36
N LEU A 113 -12.56 10.46 -1.11
CA LEU A 113 -11.87 10.38 0.18
C LEU A 113 -10.71 11.35 0.32
N LEU A 114 -10.11 11.78 -0.81
CA LEU A 114 -9.00 12.73 -0.82
C LEU A 114 -9.53 14.15 -0.91
N GLN A 115 -9.82 14.76 0.23
CA GLN A 115 -10.23 16.16 0.34
C GLN A 115 -9.03 17.06 0.67
N LEU A 116 -9.20 18.37 0.48
CA LEU A 116 -8.23 19.36 0.93
C LEU A 116 -7.97 19.21 2.44
N GLY A 117 -6.68 19.03 2.82
CA GLY A 117 -6.28 18.81 4.21
C GLY A 117 -6.24 17.34 4.65
N SER A 118 -6.62 16.39 3.80
CA SER A 118 -6.42 14.96 4.09
C SER A 118 -4.92 14.64 4.14
N ARG A 119 -4.49 13.95 5.20
CA ARG A 119 -3.13 13.43 5.26
C ARG A 119 -3.01 12.25 4.30
N LYS A 120 -2.20 12.42 3.27
CA LYS A 120 -1.95 11.43 2.22
C LYS A 120 -0.47 11.41 1.88
N GLU A 121 0.01 10.26 1.48
CA GLU A 121 1.37 10.04 1.04
C GLU A 121 1.34 9.50 -0.39
N TYR A 122 2.07 10.13 -1.30
CA TYR A 122 2.26 9.66 -2.66
C TYR A 122 3.62 8.99 -2.76
N GLN A 123 3.67 7.81 -3.36
CA GLN A 123 4.90 7.09 -3.61
C GLN A 123 4.99 6.73 -5.09
N TYR A 124 6.17 6.97 -5.66
CA TYR A 124 6.48 6.63 -7.05
C TYR A 124 7.62 5.62 -7.05
N PHE A 125 7.39 4.47 -7.65
CA PHE A 125 8.36 3.39 -7.72
C PHE A 125 8.99 3.34 -9.11
N PHE A 126 10.31 3.26 -9.16
CA PHE A 126 11.09 3.20 -10.38
C PHE A 126 12.07 2.02 -10.33
N ILE A 127 12.31 1.39 -11.50
CA ILE A 127 13.38 0.42 -11.66
C ILE A 127 14.55 1.16 -12.28
N ALA A 128 15.66 1.26 -11.54
CA ALA A 128 16.89 1.84 -12.06
C ALA A 128 17.65 0.82 -12.92
N PRO A 129 18.25 1.23 -14.05
CA PRO A 129 19.17 0.38 -14.81
C PRO A 129 20.34 -0.08 -13.91
N PRO A 130 20.89 -1.29 -14.09
CA PRO A 130 22.00 -1.80 -13.27
C PRO A 130 23.27 -0.96 -13.32
N THR A 131 23.42 -0.12 -14.37
CA THR A 131 24.56 0.77 -14.57
C THR A 131 24.42 2.13 -13.90
N MET A 132 23.26 2.41 -13.29
CA MET A 132 22.99 3.69 -12.65
C MET A 132 23.56 3.69 -11.23
N ASP A 133 24.38 4.71 -10.94
CA ASP A 133 24.87 4.99 -9.59
C ASP A 133 23.75 5.71 -8.80
N LEU A 134 23.12 4.94 -7.91
CA LEU A 134 21.98 5.43 -7.12
C LEU A 134 22.42 6.47 -6.07
N GLU A 135 23.64 6.39 -5.53
CA GLU A 135 24.14 7.37 -4.57
C GLU A 135 24.38 8.73 -5.25
N LEU A 136 24.88 8.69 -6.49
CA LEU A 136 25.07 9.92 -7.26
C LEU A 136 23.74 10.54 -7.68
N LEU A 137 22.75 9.69 -8.00
CA LEU A 137 21.40 10.13 -8.31
C LEU A 137 20.74 10.80 -7.10
N ASP A 138 20.78 10.15 -5.95
CA ASP A 138 20.25 10.62 -4.68
C ASP A 138 20.80 12.02 -4.33
N LYS A 139 22.11 12.17 -4.30
CA LYS A 139 22.77 13.47 -4.07
C LYS A 139 22.39 14.59 -5.04
N LYS A 140 21.98 14.26 -6.25
CA LYS A 140 21.57 15.25 -7.26
C LYS A 140 20.10 15.64 -7.13
N ILE A 141 19.25 14.69 -6.71
CA ILE A 141 17.80 14.89 -6.63
C ILE A 141 17.39 15.43 -5.26
N ASP A 142 18.06 15.02 -4.20
CA ASP A 142 17.79 15.38 -2.81
C ASP A 142 17.58 16.91 -2.61
N PRO A 143 18.47 17.81 -3.10
CA PRO A 143 18.27 19.24 -2.94
C PRO A 143 17.04 19.81 -3.67
N ILE A 144 16.54 19.09 -4.69
CA ILE A 144 15.36 19.49 -5.46
C ILE A 144 14.09 19.05 -4.74
N LEU A 145 14.14 17.89 -4.11
CA LEU A 145 12.99 17.29 -3.43
C LEU A 145 12.78 17.87 -2.03
N ASP A 146 13.83 18.34 -1.36
CA ASP A 146 13.75 19.01 -0.06
C ASP A 146 12.79 20.21 -0.11
N ASP A 147 12.82 20.99 -1.18
CA ASP A 147 11.91 22.12 -1.39
C ASP A 147 10.43 21.69 -1.55
N GLU A 148 10.19 20.48 -2.03
CA GLU A 148 8.85 19.90 -2.27
C GLU A 148 8.38 18.99 -1.13
N ASN A 149 9.16 18.87 -0.05
CA ASN A 149 8.88 18.00 1.09
C ASN A 149 8.71 16.51 0.67
N ALA A 150 9.56 16.07 -0.25
CA ALA A 150 9.62 14.73 -0.79
C ALA A 150 10.99 14.09 -0.50
N ASP A 151 11.01 12.78 -0.34
CA ASP A 151 12.20 11.97 -0.03
C ASP A 151 12.43 10.90 -1.10
N VAL A 152 13.71 10.54 -1.32
CA VAL A 152 14.10 9.39 -2.15
C VAL A 152 14.56 8.24 -1.26
N ASP A 153 13.94 7.09 -1.43
CA ASP A 153 14.39 5.85 -0.82
C ASP A 153 14.96 4.90 -1.88
N THR A 154 16.21 4.49 -1.71
CA THR A 154 16.81 3.43 -2.53
C THR A 154 16.77 2.10 -1.77
N ASN A 155 16.83 0.97 -2.50
CA ASN A 155 16.92 -0.35 -1.88
C ASN A 155 18.18 -0.50 -1.00
N THR A 156 19.26 0.20 -1.31
CA THR A 156 20.51 0.22 -0.52
C THR A 156 20.29 0.98 0.79
N SER A 157 19.70 2.17 0.75
CA SER A 157 19.41 2.97 1.95
C SER A 157 18.43 2.28 2.90
N THR A 158 17.45 1.57 2.34
CA THR A 158 16.51 0.76 3.13
C THR A 158 17.20 -0.41 3.82
N SER A 159 18.11 -1.12 3.13
CA SER A 159 18.89 -2.23 3.71
C SER A 159 19.80 -1.75 4.83
N GLU A 160 20.45 -0.60 4.69
CA GLU A 160 21.28 -0.01 5.72
C GLU A 160 20.50 0.47 6.94
N ARG A 161 19.29 1.04 6.75
CA ARG A 161 18.41 1.40 7.87
C ARG A 161 17.95 0.17 8.65
N LEU A 162 17.63 -0.91 7.97
CA LEU A 162 17.30 -2.18 8.60
C LEU A 162 18.50 -2.77 9.35
N GLY A 163 19.69 -2.80 8.75
CA GLY A 163 20.93 -3.26 9.38
C GLY A 163 21.22 -2.51 10.68
N ARG A 164 21.16 -1.17 10.65
CA ARG A 164 21.38 -0.32 11.85
C ARG A 164 20.36 -0.56 12.96
N ARG A 165 19.11 -0.92 12.64
CA ARG A 165 18.10 -1.29 13.64
C ARG A 165 18.42 -2.64 14.29
N TYR A 166 18.90 -3.63 13.55
CA TYR A 166 19.30 -4.92 14.09
C TYR A 166 20.53 -4.79 15.00
N ASP A 167 21.53 -3.99 14.63
CA ASP A 167 22.73 -3.76 15.44
C ASP A 167 22.41 -3.05 16.77
N ASN A 168 21.39 -2.21 16.81
CA ASN A 168 20.95 -1.54 18.04
C ASN A 168 20.15 -2.45 18.97
N VAL A 169 19.46 -3.46 18.44
CA VAL A 169 18.71 -4.43 19.25
C VAL A 169 19.60 -5.54 19.80
N SER A 170 20.73 -5.85 19.14
CA SER A 170 21.68 -6.89 19.58
C SER A 170 22.67 -6.41 20.67
N LYS A 171 22.58 -5.16 21.10
CA LYS A 171 23.44 -4.58 22.15
C LYS A 171 22.82 -4.51 23.54
N PHE A 172 21.65 -5.18 23.73
CA PHE A 172 21.01 -5.35 25.05
C PHE A 172 21.02 -6.80 25.50
#